data_81742bc96bdfdb987b97f3d16a189559
#
_entry.id   81742bc96bdfdb987b97f3d16a189559
#
_cell.length_a   1.000
_cell.length_b   1.000
_cell.length_c   1.000
_cell.angle_alpha   90.00
_cell.angle_beta   90.00
_cell.angle_gamma   90.00
#
_symmetry.space_group_name_H-M   'P 1'
#
loop_
_entity.id
_entity.type
_entity.pdbx_description
1 polymer ?
#
loop_
_entity_poly.entity_id
_entity_poly.type
_entity_poly.pdbx_seq_one_letter_code
_entity_poly.pdbx_strand_id
1 'polypeptide(L)'
;LRLAIESLKERQESELFNNDDYGLLKNIDDSQRVQSRTGSPTPDDLDELISKVWKEPSFFLAHPKAIAAFGREATRRGVPPATINLFGSSFLSWRGIPIIPTNKLFVDGLKEPKSKSGKTNILLVRTGFEKQGVVGLFQNNLPGEQSRGLSVRFRGIDNNGVGSYLLSLYCSAVILSKDAIAVLEDVDVGNYYDYAQ
;
A
#
# COMPACT_ATOMS: atom_id res chain seq x y z
N LEU A 1 12.88 -3.71 -22.98
CA LEU A 1 12.41 -4.84 -22.19
C LEU A 1 12.39 -4.54 -20.69
N ARG A 2 13.51 -4.06 -20.10
CA ARG A 2 13.62 -3.74 -18.66
C ARG A 2 12.53 -2.76 -18.20
N LEU A 3 12.37 -1.62 -18.88
CA LEU A 3 11.34 -0.63 -18.57
C LEU A 3 9.91 -1.20 -18.64
N ALA A 4 9.66 -2.10 -19.58
CA ALA A 4 8.36 -2.75 -19.70
C ALA A 4 8.08 -3.71 -18.53
N ILE A 5 9.12 -4.40 -18.03
CA ILE A 5 9.02 -5.25 -16.84
C ILE A 5 8.75 -4.39 -15.58
N GLU A 6 9.45 -3.27 -15.44
CA GLU A 6 9.24 -2.31 -14.34
C GLU A 6 7.82 -1.76 -14.36
N SER A 7 7.32 -1.33 -15.53
CA SER A 7 5.93 -0.87 -15.70
C SER A 7 4.91 -1.96 -15.36
N LEU A 8 5.19 -3.22 -15.73
CA LEU A 8 4.30 -4.34 -15.39
C LEU A 8 4.25 -4.60 -13.89
N LYS A 9 5.38 -4.49 -13.18
CA LYS A 9 5.44 -4.61 -11.71
C LYS A 9 4.71 -3.45 -11.01
N GLU A 10 4.86 -2.23 -11.51
CA GLU A 10 4.11 -1.07 -11.02
C GLU A 10 2.60 -1.27 -11.15
N ARG A 11 2.16 -1.81 -12.30
CA ARG A 11 0.76 -2.15 -12.51
C ARG A 11 0.31 -3.28 -11.59
N GLN A 12 1.13 -4.31 -11.39
CA GLN A 12 0.85 -5.40 -10.44
C GLN A 12 0.55 -4.84 -9.04
N GLU A 13 1.41 -3.96 -8.54
CA GLU A 13 1.23 -3.36 -7.22
C GLU A 13 -0.09 -2.59 -7.15
N SER A 14 -0.41 -1.81 -8.18
CA SER A 14 -1.69 -1.09 -8.26
C SER A 14 -2.90 -2.03 -8.26
N GLU A 15 -2.87 -3.10 -9.05
CA GLU A 15 -3.95 -4.09 -9.15
C GLU A 15 -4.13 -4.85 -7.83
N LEU A 16 -3.05 -5.19 -7.12
CA LEU A 16 -3.14 -5.86 -5.82
C LEU A 16 -3.90 -5.05 -4.77
N PHE A 17 -3.82 -3.72 -4.82
CA PHE A 17 -4.54 -2.85 -3.88
C PHE A 17 -5.94 -2.48 -4.38
N ASN A 18 -6.07 -2.09 -5.66
CA ASN A 18 -7.21 -1.32 -6.15
C ASN A 18 -8.11 -2.10 -7.12
N ASN A 19 -7.81 -3.35 -7.45
CA ASN A 19 -8.66 -4.11 -8.36
C ASN A 19 -10.05 -4.34 -7.76
N ASP A 20 -11.11 -4.15 -8.58
CA ASP A 20 -12.51 -4.24 -8.15
C ASP A 20 -12.96 -5.67 -7.78
N ASP A 21 -12.26 -6.70 -8.26
CA ASP A 21 -12.61 -8.10 -8.02
C ASP A 21 -11.76 -8.72 -6.90
N TYR A 22 -10.42 -8.59 -6.97
CA TYR A 22 -9.49 -9.25 -6.06
C TYR A 22 -8.56 -8.31 -5.29
N GLY A 23 -8.70 -6.99 -5.45
CA GLY A 23 -7.89 -6.01 -4.74
C GLY A 23 -8.06 -6.07 -3.23
N LEU A 24 -6.99 -5.83 -2.49
CA LEU A 24 -7.01 -5.89 -1.04
C LEU A 24 -8.04 -4.93 -0.44
N LEU A 25 -8.12 -3.68 -0.93
CA LEU A 25 -9.07 -2.68 -0.44
C LEU A 25 -10.52 -3.12 -0.57
N LYS A 26 -10.86 -3.81 -1.67
CA LYS A 26 -12.22 -4.30 -1.91
C LYS A 26 -12.60 -5.45 -0.99
N ASN A 27 -11.64 -6.30 -0.66
CA ASN A 27 -11.87 -7.55 0.06
C ASN A 27 -11.64 -7.44 1.59
N ILE A 28 -11.44 -6.23 2.12
CA ILE A 28 -11.42 -5.99 3.55
C ILE A 28 -12.84 -6.14 4.11
N ASP A 29 -12.99 -6.95 5.16
CA ASP A 29 -14.27 -7.12 5.87
C ASP A 29 -14.75 -5.77 6.45
N ASP A 30 -16.05 -5.52 6.41
CA ASP A 30 -16.62 -4.25 6.90
C ASP A 30 -16.31 -3.98 8.37
N SER A 31 -16.18 -5.03 9.18
CA SER A 31 -15.78 -4.93 10.59
C SER A 31 -14.35 -4.43 10.80
N GLN A 32 -13.50 -4.50 9.77
CA GLN A 32 -12.10 -4.05 9.76
C GLN A 32 -11.92 -2.66 9.15
N ARG A 33 -13.01 -1.99 8.77
CA ARG A 33 -13.01 -0.62 8.26
C ARG A 33 -13.19 0.36 9.42
N VAL A 34 -12.35 1.36 9.48
CA VAL A 34 -12.37 2.45 10.47
C VAL A 34 -12.47 3.76 9.72
N GLN A 35 -13.36 4.64 10.16
CA GLN A 35 -13.44 6.00 9.62
C GLN A 35 -12.55 6.93 10.44
N SER A 36 -11.86 7.85 9.77
CA SER A 36 -11.07 8.87 10.46
C SER A 36 -11.96 9.75 11.34
N ARG A 37 -11.61 9.90 12.64
CA ARG A 37 -12.41 10.67 13.62
C ARG A 37 -12.44 12.16 13.34
N THR A 38 -11.34 12.72 12.86
CA THR A 38 -11.14 14.16 12.70
C THR A 38 -10.79 14.56 11.26
N GLY A 39 -10.84 13.62 10.34
CA GLY A 39 -10.36 13.78 8.97
C GLY A 39 -8.84 13.53 8.88
N SER A 40 -8.01 14.27 9.60
CA SER A 40 -6.56 13.98 9.68
C SER A 40 -6.28 12.69 10.46
N PRO A 41 -5.27 11.89 10.06
CA PRO A 41 -4.97 10.63 10.73
C PRO A 41 -4.38 10.91 12.12
N THR A 42 -5.05 10.41 13.16
CA THR A 42 -4.65 10.62 14.55
C THR A 42 -3.91 9.42 15.13
N PRO A 43 -3.13 9.59 16.23
CA PRO A 43 -2.59 8.48 17.01
C PRO A 43 -3.66 7.47 17.44
N ASP A 44 -4.85 7.95 17.86
CA ASP A 44 -5.95 7.09 18.29
C ASP A 44 -6.54 6.26 17.15
N ASP A 45 -6.57 6.80 15.93
CA ASP A 45 -7.02 6.05 14.73
C ASP A 45 -6.06 4.91 14.41
N LEU A 46 -4.74 5.16 14.53
CA LEU A 46 -3.75 4.11 14.31
C LEU A 46 -3.77 3.07 15.45
N ASP A 47 -3.98 3.48 16.68
CA ASP A 47 -4.15 2.56 17.82
C ASP A 47 -5.41 1.69 17.65
N GLU A 48 -6.49 2.24 17.07
CA GLU A 48 -7.68 1.45 16.72
C GLU A 48 -7.38 0.41 15.64
N LEU A 49 -6.64 0.77 14.58
CA LEU A 49 -6.19 -0.22 13.59
C LEU A 49 -5.38 -1.35 14.24
N ILE A 50 -4.48 -1.02 15.19
CA ILE A 50 -3.70 -2.03 15.92
C ILE A 50 -4.62 -2.96 16.72
N SER A 51 -5.68 -2.42 17.34
CA SER A 51 -6.63 -3.23 18.08
C SER A 51 -7.39 -4.23 17.19
N LYS A 52 -7.64 -3.87 15.93
CA LYS A 52 -8.30 -4.73 14.95
C LYS A 52 -7.37 -5.81 14.39
N VAL A 53 -6.10 -5.47 14.13
CA VAL A 53 -5.07 -6.40 13.67
C VAL A 53 -4.13 -6.77 14.83
N TRP A 54 -4.70 -7.27 15.91
CA TRP A 54 -4.01 -7.44 17.21
C TRP A 54 -2.92 -8.52 17.24
N LYS A 55 -3.02 -9.55 16.35
CA LYS A 55 -2.01 -10.60 16.27
C LYS A 55 -0.81 -10.16 15.42
N GLU A 56 0.24 -9.67 16.03
CA GLU A 56 1.52 -9.37 15.38
C GLU A 56 1.39 -8.63 14.03
N PRO A 57 0.84 -7.42 13.98
CA PRO A 57 0.78 -6.63 12.76
C PRO A 57 2.19 -6.40 12.22
N SER A 58 2.36 -6.49 10.89
CA SER A 58 3.68 -6.43 10.25
C SER A 58 4.09 -4.99 9.92
N PHE A 59 3.21 -4.23 9.29
CA PHE A 59 3.48 -2.84 8.89
C PHE A 59 2.19 -2.10 8.52
N PHE A 60 2.26 -0.78 8.62
CA PHE A 60 1.31 0.12 7.99
C PHE A 60 1.73 0.41 6.55
N LEU A 61 0.76 0.56 5.66
CA LEU A 61 0.93 1.07 4.30
C LEU A 61 0.15 2.37 4.16
N ALA A 62 0.82 3.41 3.69
CA ALA A 62 0.18 4.71 3.52
C ALA A 62 0.81 5.50 2.36
N HIS A 63 0.03 6.38 1.75
CA HIS A 63 0.57 7.34 0.80
C HIS A 63 1.53 8.31 1.52
N PRO A 64 2.65 8.74 0.91
CA PRO A 64 3.62 9.65 1.54
C PRO A 64 2.99 10.92 2.13
N LYS A 65 1.94 11.46 1.51
CA LYS A 65 1.19 12.60 2.03
C LYS A 65 0.43 12.27 3.32
N ALA A 66 -0.12 11.06 3.45
CA ALA A 66 -0.80 10.60 4.67
C ALA A 66 0.21 10.39 5.81
N ILE A 67 1.40 9.86 5.50
CA ILE A 67 2.49 9.74 6.46
C ILE A 67 2.90 11.12 7.01
N ALA A 68 3.05 12.10 6.13
CA ALA A 68 3.34 13.48 6.54
C ALA A 68 2.20 14.11 7.36
N ALA A 69 0.93 13.84 6.99
CA ALA A 69 -0.24 14.30 7.74
C ALA A 69 -0.28 13.68 9.14
N PHE A 70 -0.02 12.38 9.25
CA PHE A 70 0.09 11.70 10.54
C PHE A 70 1.22 12.28 11.40
N GLY A 71 2.40 12.49 10.83
CA GLY A 71 3.53 13.09 11.54
C GLY A 71 3.20 14.49 12.09
N ARG A 72 2.53 15.33 11.30
CA ARG A 72 2.06 16.66 11.76
C ARG A 72 1.05 16.55 12.89
N GLU A 73 0.04 15.69 12.74
CA GLU A 73 -1.03 15.56 13.73
C GLU A 73 -0.51 14.96 15.05
N ALA A 74 0.33 13.95 14.99
CA ALA A 74 0.95 13.33 16.17
C ALA A 74 1.87 14.32 16.91
N THR A 75 2.66 15.10 16.18
CA THR A 75 3.52 16.15 16.76
C THR A 75 2.68 17.27 17.39
N ARG A 76 1.59 17.68 16.73
CA ARG A 76 0.66 18.68 17.24
C ARG A 76 0.03 18.27 18.58
N ARG A 77 -0.20 16.98 18.76
CA ARG A 77 -0.71 16.38 20.01
C ARG A 77 0.39 16.07 21.04
N GLY A 78 1.64 16.41 20.77
CA GLY A 78 2.76 16.16 21.69
C GLY A 78 3.27 14.71 21.74
N VAL A 79 2.89 13.88 20.77
CA VAL A 79 3.27 12.46 20.70
C VAL A 79 3.95 12.19 19.35
N PRO A 80 5.14 12.74 19.09
CA PRO A 80 5.83 12.56 17.81
C PRO A 80 6.11 11.09 17.54
N PRO A 81 5.90 10.60 16.30
CA PRO A 81 6.18 9.21 15.94
C PRO A 81 7.69 8.93 16.00
N ALA A 82 8.04 7.74 16.43
CA ALA A 82 9.42 7.28 16.41
C ALA A 82 9.86 6.90 14.99
N THR A 83 11.17 6.78 14.77
CA THR A 83 11.74 6.26 13.53
C THR A 83 12.43 4.92 13.79
N ILE A 84 12.33 4.03 12.81
CA ILE A 84 13.05 2.75 12.80
C ILE A 84 13.82 2.59 11.50
N ASN A 85 14.94 1.89 11.55
CA ASN A 85 15.74 1.58 10.37
C ASN A 85 15.42 0.18 9.88
N LEU A 86 14.94 0.07 8.64
CA LEU A 86 14.67 -1.19 7.96
C LEU A 86 15.27 -1.15 6.56
N PHE A 87 15.91 -2.23 6.15
CA PHE A 87 16.51 -2.37 4.82
C PHE A 87 17.45 -1.22 4.43
N GLY A 88 18.14 -0.63 5.39
CA GLY A 88 19.05 0.52 5.17
C GLY A 88 18.35 1.88 5.00
N SER A 89 17.04 1.94 5.16
CA SER A 89 16.25 3.18 5.10
C SER A 89 15.54 3.46 6.42
N SER A 90 15.33 4.74 6.72
CA SER A 90 14.63 5.19 7.92
C SER A 90 13.15 5.39 7.62
N PHE A 91 12.29 4.75 8.41
CA PHE A 91 10.83 4.86 8.30
C PHE A 91 10.23 5.41 9.58
N LEU A 92 9.15 6.17 9.48
CA LEU A 92 8.32 6.47 10.64
C LEU A 92 7.70 5.17 11.16
N SER A 93 7.52 5.09 12.47
CA SER A 93 6.86 3.96 13.11
C SER A 93 5.86 4.44 14.15
N TRP A 94 4.82 3.64 14.34
CA TRP A 94 3.86 3.82 15.42
C TRP A 94 3.77 2.55 16.26
N ARG A 95 3.96 2.69 17.59
CA ARG A 95 4.02 1.56 18.52
C ARG A 95 5.01 0.45 18.10
N GLY A 96 6.13 0.83 17.46
CA GLY A 96 7.13 -0.14 16.96
C GLY A 96 6.78 -0.78 15.61
N ILE A 97 5.63 -0.45 15.02
CA ILE A 97 5.20 -0.95 13.71
C ILE A 97 5.61 0.08 12.64
N PRO A 98 6.37 -0.31 11.61
CA PRO A 98 6.81 0.60 10.55
C PRO A 98 5.66 1.09 9.70
N ILE A 99 5.77 2.34 9.23
CA ILE A 99 4.84 2.93 8.26
C ILE A 99 5.57 3.00 6.91
N ILE A 100 5.20 2.11 6.00
CA ILE A 100 5.84 1.96 4.69
C ILE A 100 5.10 2.82 3.66
N PRO A 101 5.82 3.67 2.90
CA PRO A 101 5.21 4.50 1.88
C PRO A 101 4.84 3.68 0.64
N THR A 102 3.65 3.93 0.09
CA THR A 102 3.24 3.45 -1.24
C THR A 102 2.45 4.53 -1.98
N ASN A 103 2.67 4.67 -3.27
CA ASN A 103 1.91 5.56 -4.14
C ASN A 103 0.66 4.92 -4.75
N LYS A 104 0.38 3.67 -4.40
CA LYS A 104 -0.77 2.90 -4.95
C LYS A 104 -2.05 3.08 -4.13
N LEU A 105 -1.95 3.62 -2.92
CA LEU A 105 -3.09 4.14 -2.18
C LEU A 105 -3.36 5.57 -2.68
N PHE A 106 -4.28 5.69 -3.63
CA PHE A 106 -4.54 6.94 -4.32
C PHE A 106 -5.05 8.02 -3.36
N VAL A 107 -4.73 9.26 -3.67
CA VAL A 107 -5.27 10.43 -2.98
C VAL A 107 -6.30 11.07 -3.89
N ASP A 108 -7.56 10.98 -3.51
CA ASP A 108 -8.65 11.62 -4.25
C ASP A 108 -8.53 13.14 -4.19
N GLY A 109 -8.88 13.81 -5.29
CA GLY A 109 -8.81 15.28 -5.39
C GLY A 109 -7.46 15.82 -5.87
N LEU A 110 -6.42 15.00 -6.05
CA LEU A 110 -5.11 15.45 -6.57
C LEU A 110 -5.02 15.57 -8.09
N LYS A 111 -6.10 15.34 -8.82
CA LYS A 111 -6.16 15.53 -10.29
C LYS A 111 -5.95 16.99 -10.71
N GLU A 112 -6.09 17.94 -9.79
CA GLU A 112 -5.78 19.34 -10.01
C GLU A 112 -4.48 19.76 -9.28
N PRO A 113 -3.51 20.38 -9.98
CA PRO A 113 -2.22 20.76 -9.38
C PRO A 113 -2.32 21.80 -8.25
N LYS A 114 -3.47 22.39 -8.01
CA LYS A 114 -3.73 23.40 -6.97
C LYS A 114 -4.51 22.88 -5.76
N SER A 115 -5.03 21.64 -5.79
CA SER A 115 -5.75 21.09 -4.64
C SER A 115 -4.78 20.75 -3.52
N LYS A 116 -4.93 21.43 -2.39
CA LYS A 116 -4.18 21.16 -1.13
C LYS A 116 -4.83 20.04 -0.32
N SER A 117 -6.10 19.77 -0.56
CA SER A 117 -6.90 18.74 0.12
C SER A 117 -6.98 17.49 -0.73
N GLY A 118 -7.01 16.34 -0.10
CA GLY A 118 -7.24 15.06 -0.73
C GLY A 118 -7.44 14.00 0.33
N LYS A 119 -8.24 12.99 0.03
CA LYS A 119 -8.52 11.87 0.91
C LYS A 119 -7.80 10.62 0.41
N THR A 120 -7.33 9.81 1.34
CA THR A 120 -6.67 8.54 1.06
C THR A 120 -6.97 7.54 2.18
N ASN A 121 -6.43 6.33 2.04
CA ASN A 121 -6.57 5.27 3.03
C ASN A 121 -5.22 4.94 3.66
N ILE A 122 -5.24 4.45 4.90
CA ILE A 122 -4.08 3.85 5.57
C ILE A 122 -4.44 2.41 5.88
N LEU A 123 -3.59 1.48 5.49
CA LEU A 123 -3.75 0.05 5.77
C LEU A 123 -2.84 -0.38 6.91
N LEU A 124 -3.31 -1.26 7.78
CA LEU A 124 -2.48 -2.06 8.67
C LEU A 124 -2.58 -3.51 8.26
N VAL A 125 -1.44 -4.16 8.03
CA VAL A 125 -1.37 -5.49 7.44
C VAL A 125 -0.55 -6.43 8.31
N ARG A 126 -1.07 -7.61 8.54
CA ARG A 126 -0.35 -8.78 9.03
C ARG A 126 -0.04 -9.68 7.84
N THR A 127 1.22 -10.07 7.68
CA THR A 127 1.66 -10.90 6.55
C THR A 127 2.17 -12.26 7.03
N GLY A 128 2.12 -13.24 6.13
CA GLY A 128 2.64 -14.58 6.35
C GLY A 128 1.57 -15.64 6.54
N PHE A 129 1.85 -16.81 5.99
CA PHE A 129 0.93 -17.95 6.03
C PHE A 129 0.73 -18.47 7.46
N GLU A 130 1.83 -18.64 8.21
CA GLU A 130 1.79 -19.14 9.59
C GLU A 130 1.03 -18.23 10.55
N LYS A 131 1.05 -16.91 10.28
CA LYS A 131 0.31 -15.90 11.05
C LYS A 131 -1.12 -15.70 10.56
N GLN A 132 -1.58 -16.51 9.61
CA GLN A 132 -2.88 -16.34 8.96
C GLN A 132 -3.09 -14.91 8.43
N GLY A 133 -2.01 -14.32 7.89
CA GLY A 133 -1.97 -12.96 7.39
C GLY A 133 -2.37 -12.85 5.92
N VAL A 134 -2.00 -11.75 5.30
CA VAL A 134 -2.09 -11.58 3.85
C VAL A 134 -0.93 -12.31 3.19
N VAL A 135 -1.23 -13.07 2.14
CA VAL A 135 -0.26 -13.88 1.40
C VAL A 135 -0.36 -13.58 -0.09
N GLY A 136 0.80 -13.36 -0.72
CA GLY A 136 0.90 -13.24 -2.17
C GLY A 136 0.90 -14.62 -2.85
N LEU A 137 0.14 -14.75 -3.92
CA LEU A 137 0.07 -15.96 -4.74
C LEU A 137 0.72 -15.69 -6.10
N PHE A 138 1.57 -16.60 -6.53
CA PHE A 138 2.23 -16.54 -7.83
C PHE A 138 2.13 -17.88 -8.55
N GLN A 139 1.91 -17.85 -9.86
CA GLN A 139 1.99 -19.05 -10.67
C GLN A 139 3.46 -19.40 -10.92
N ASN A 140 3.82 -20.65 -10.67
CA ASN A 140 5.16 -21.18 -10.93
C ASN A 140 5.18 -22.01 -12.24
N ASN A 141 6.37 -22.33 -12.70
CA ASN A 141 6.63 -23.16 -13.89
C ASN A 141 6.05 -22.58 -15.19
N LEU A 142 6.17 -21.27 -15.36
CA LEU A 142 5.75 -20.61 -16.58
C LEU A 142 6.82 -20.79 -17.68
N PRO A 143 6.42 -21.03 -18.94
CA PRO A 143 7.36 -21.02 -20.06
C PRO A 143 8.07 -19.66 -20.15
N GLY A 144 9.43 -19.66 -20.14
CA GLY A 144 10.22 -18.41 -20.15
C GLY A 144 10.18 -17.64 -18.84
N GLU A 145 10.00 -18.34 -17.71
CA GLU A 145 9.99 -17.72 -16.37
C GLU A 145 11.34 -17.07 -16.06
N GLN A 146 11.30 -15.78 -15.68
CA GLN A 146 12.45 -14.97 -15.28
C GLN A 146 12.51 -14.78 -13.76
N SER A 147 11.34 -14.70 -13.14
CA SER A 147 11.15 -14.65 -11.70
C SER A 147 9.75 -15.18 -11.39
N ARG A 148 9.45 -15.43 -10.11
CA ARG A 148 8.15 -15.99 -9.69
C ARG A 148 6.98 -15.22 -10.30
N GLY A 149 6.17 -15.92 -11.08
CA GLY A 149 5.00 -15.38 -11.76
C GLY A 149 5.28 -14.53 -13.00
N LEU A 150 6.53 -14.17 -13.29
CA LEU A 150 6.93 -13.36 -14.45
C LEU A 150 7.50 -14.23 -15.57
N SER A 151 6.86 -14.22 -16.71
CA SER A 151 7.30 -14.90 -17.92
C SER A 151 7.62 -13.90 -19.03
N VAL A 152 8.73 -14.12 -19.73
CA VAL A 152 9.16 -13.35 -20.89
C VAL A 152 9.39 -14.31 -22.05
N ARG A 153 8.57 -14.21 -23.10
CA ARG A 153 8.64 -15.08 -24.26
C ARG A 153 8.89 -14.28 -25.52
N PHE A 154 9.88 -14.67 -26.30
CA PHE A 154 10.09 -14.16 -27.65
C PHE A 154 8.99 -14.69 -28.58
N ARG A 155 8.34 -13.83 -29.35
CA ARG A 155 7.24 -14.18 -30.25
C ARG A 155 7.65 -14.22 -31.72
N GLY A 156 8.83 -13.71 -32.06
CA GLY A 156 9.33 -13.66 -33.40
C GLY A 156 9.77 -12.27 -33.85
N ILE A 157 10.22 -12.20 -35.08
CA ILE A 157 10.62 -10.96 -35.76
C ILE A 157 9.63 -10.75 -36.92
N ASP A 158 9.11 -9.53 -37.03
CA ASP A 158 8.21 -9.14 -38.10
C ASP A 158 8.98 -8.87 -39.44
N ASN A 159 8.24 -8.57 -40.52
CA ASN A 159 8.82 -8.27 -41.82
C ASN A 159 9.64 -6.96 -41.81
N ASN A 160 9.55 -6.14 -40.82
CA ASN A 160 10.30 -4.90 -40.66
C ASN A 160 11.54 -5.07 -39.78
N GLY A 161 11.84 -6.30 -39.36
CA GLY A 161 12.98 -6.62 -38.49
C GLY A 161 12.73 -6.32 -37.02
N VAL A 162 11.48 -6.07 -36.58
CA VAL A 162 11.13 -5.77 -35.19
C VAL A 162 10.88 -7.05 -34.40
N GLY A 163 11.66 -7.28 -33.37
CA GLY A 163 11.48 -8.41 -32.45
C GLY A 163 10.36 -8.14 -31.44
N SER A 164 9.40 -9.06 -31.35
CA SER A 164 8.26 -9.00 -30.42
C SER A 164 8.45 -9.92 -29.22
N TYR A 165 8.12 -9.42 -28.02
CA TYR A 165 8.15 -10.17 -26.77
C TYR A 165 6.79 -10.13 -26.08
N LEU A 166 6.37 -11.26 -25.54
CA LEU A 166 5.22 -11.37 -24.66
C LEU A 166 5.68 -11.39 -23.21
N LEU A 167 5.29 -10.39 -22.44
CA LEU A 167 5.49 -10.36 -21.00
C LEU A 167 4.18 -10.73 -20.33
N SER A 168 4.23 -11.66 -19.40
CA SER A 168 3.07 -12.11 -18.62
C SER A 168 3.44 -12.16 -17.15
N LEU A 169 2.57 -11.65 -16.29
CA LEU A 169 2.73 -11.66 -14.85
C LEU A 169 1.46 -12.22 -14.23
N TYR A 170 1.60 -13.33 -13.50
CA TYR A 170 0.50 -14.02 -12.83
C TYR A 170 0.67 -13.93 -11.33
N CYS A 171 -0.14 -13.11 -10.71
CA CYS A 171 -0.11 -12.87 -9.28
C CYS A 171 -1.51 -12.56 -8.74
N SER A 172 -1.69 -12.80 -7.46
CA SER A 172 -2.86 -12.41 -6.69
C SER A 172 -2.46 -12.23 -5.23
N ALA A 173 -3.37 -11.73 -4.41
CA ALA A 173 -3.22 -11.70 -2.97
C ALA A 173 -4.46 -12.31 -2.31
N VAL A 174 -4.26 -12.97 -1.18
CA VAL A 174 -5.35 -13.54 -0.40
C VAL A 174 -5.24 -13.12 1.06
N ILE A 175 -6.37 -12.77 1.65
CA ILE A 175 -6.52 -12.48 3.08
C ILE A 175 -6.96 -13.79 3.74
N LEU A 176 -6.08 -14.40 4.55
CA LEU A 176 -6.37 -15.71 5.16
C LEU A 176 -7.32 -15.61 6.35
N SER A 177 -7.33 -14.48 7.06
CA SER A 177 -8.21 -14.21 8.18
C SER A 177 -8.72 -12.78 8.13
N LYS A 178 -9.96 -12.54 8.56
CA LYS A 178 -10.58 -11.21 8.55
C LYS A 178 -9.74 -10.17 9.31
N ASP A 179 -9.15 -10.57 10.42
CA ASP A 179 -8.30 -9.74 11.29
C ASP A 179 -6.85 -9.57 10.77
N ALA A 180 -6.56 -10.04 9.55
CA ALA A 180 -5.22 -9.92 8.95
C ALA A 180 -4.94 -8.54 8.36
N ILE A 181 -5.98 -7.76 8.09
CA ILE A 181 -5.88 -6.44 7.48
C ILE A 181 -6.99 -5.54 8.01
N ALA A 182 -6.66 -4.29 8.25
CA ALA A 182 -7.63 -3.24 8.57
C ALA A 182 -7.30 -1.97 7.80
N VAL A 183 -8.31 -1.15 7.56
CA VAL A 183 -8.19 0.10 6.80
C VAL A 183 -8.76 1.27 7.59
N LEU A 184 -8.02 2.37 7.63
CA LEU A 184 -8.50 3.70 8.01
C LEU A 184 -8.89 4.42 6.72
N GLU A 185 -10.16 4.73 6.58
CA GLU A 185 -10.73 5.39 5.40
C GLU A 185 -10.86 6.90 5.60
N ASP A 186 -11.02 7.61 4.49
CA ASP A 186 -11.28 9.06 4.45
C ASP A 186 -10.22 9.93 5.12
N VAL A 187 -8.96 9.49 5.11
CA VAL A 187 -7.84 10.22 5.70
C VAL A 187 -7.54 11.49 4.91
N ASP A 188 -7.78 12.66 5.51
CA ASP A 188 -7.43 13.96 4.92
C ASP A 188 -5.93 14.25 5.06
N VAL A 189 -5.29 14.55 3.94
CA VAL A 189 -3.86 14.89 3.88
C VAL A 189 -3.61 16.39 3.80
N GLY A 190 -4.66 17.21 3.67
CA GLY A 190 -4.59 18.65 3.39
C GLY A 190 -4.49 19.56 4.61
N ASN A 191 -4.55 19.04 5.81
CA ASN A 191 -4.51 19.83 7.03
C ASN A 191 -3.06 20.21 7.38
N TYR A 192 -2.63 21.40 6.93
CA TYR A 192 -1.29 21.97 7.18
C TYR A 192 -1.27 22.87 8.40
N TYR A 193 -0.08 23.18 8.91
CA TYR A 193 0.09 24.23 9.92
C TYR A 193 -0.19 25.60 9.27
N ASP A 194 -0.93 26.43 9.97
CA ASP A 194 -1.00 27.85 9.68
C ASP A 194 0.23 28.51 10.31
N TYR A 195 1.22 28.80 9.48
CA TYR A 195 2.31 29.65 9.90
C TYR A 195 1.81 31.08 9.80
N ALA A 196 1.61 31.74 10.96
CA ALA A 196 1.33 33.17 11.01
C ALA A 196 2.46 33.91 10.30
N GLN A 197 2.11 34.69 9.27
CA GLN A 197 3.04 35.61 8.57
C GLN A 197 3.42 36.78 9.48
#